data_19f8fc9825c32dc893c0f3408688c0b0
#
_entry.id   19f8fc9825c32dc893c0f3408688c0b0
#
_cell.length_a   1.000
_cell.length_b   1.000
_cell.length_c   1.000
_cell.angle_alpha   90.00
_cell.angle_beta   90.00
_cell.angle_gamma   90.00
#
_symmetry.space_group_name_H-M   'P 1'
#
loop_
_entity.id
_entity.type
_entity.pdbx_description
1 polymer ?
#
loop_
_entity_poly.entity_id
_entity_poly.type
_entity_poly.pdbx_seq_one_letter_code
_entity_poly.pdbx_strand_id
1 'polypeptide(L)'
;MRVTSSSGDTLSQHVVVTLPIGVMKTHHQDLFSPGLPQDTVRSLERTGAGRISKIFLEWDTPWWADLEEATKYLGMTFFSRN
;
A
#
# COMPACT_ATOMS: atom_id res chain seq x y z
N MET A 1 -16.85 -2.11 19.77
CA MET A 1 -15.58 -1.42 19.50
C MET A 1 -15.84 0.07 19.29
N ARG A 2 -14.89 0.91 19.68
CA ARG A 2 -14.97 2.37 19.47
C ARG A 2 -13.86 2.76 18.50
N VAL A 3 -14.21 3.55 17.50
CA VAL A 3 -13.25 4.18 16.58
C VAL A 3 -13.32 5.68 16.80
N THR A 4 -12.20 6.27 17.23
CA THR A 4 -12.06 7.70 17.48
C THR A 4 -11.37 8.36 16.29
N SER A 5 -11.94 9.44 15.79
CA SER A 5 -11.38 10.23 14.69
C SER A 5 -11.56 11.73 14.97
N SER A 6 -10.96 12.57 14.12
CA SER A 6 -11.13 14.03 14.19
C SER A 6 -12.58 14.49 14.01
N SER A 7 -13.43 13.67 13.38
CA SER A 7 -14.87 13.93 13.20
C SER A 7 -15.77 13.37 14.32
N GLY A 8 -15.17 12.71 15.32
CA GLY A 8 -15.88 12.14 16.46
C GLY A 8 -15.69 10.64 16.60
N ASP A 9 -16.43 10.06 17.54
CA ASP A 9 -16.40 8.65 17.88
C ASP A 9 -17.51 7.88 17.17
N THR A 10 -17.16 6.70 16.67
CA THR A 10 -18.11 5.74 16.10
C THR A 10 -18.06 4.45 16.91
N LEU A 11 -19.23 3.89 17.25
CA LEU A 11 -19.36 2.59 17.90
C LEU A 11 -19.82 1.55 16.88
N SER A 12 -19.14 0.40 16.85
CA SER A 12 -19.54 -0.73 16.01
C SER A 12 -19.23 -2.06 16.67
N GLN A 13 -19.90 -3.13 16.22
CA GLN A 13 -19.62 -4.48 16.69
C GLN A 13 -18.30 -5.03 16.14
N HIS A 14 -18.00 -4.69 14.90
CA HIS A 14 -16.80 -5.13 14.17
C HIS A 14 -16.14 -3.95 13.48
N VAL A 15 -14.82 -3.99 13.36
CA VAL A 15 -14.02 -3.01 12.62
C VAL A 15 -13.05 -3.75 11.72
N VAL A 16 -13.01 -3.40 10.44
CA VAL A 16 -12.02 -3.88 9.49
C VAL A 16 -10.97 -2.79 9.29
N VAL A 17 -9.72 -3.13 9.56
CA VAL A 17 -8.59 -2.20 9.43
C VAL A 17 -7.88 -2.46 8.11
N THR A 18 -7.87 -1.47 7.22
CA THR A 18 -7.26 -1.53 5.88
C THR A 18 -6.08 -0.57 5.72
N LEU A 19 -5.47 -0.19 6.84
CA LEU A 19 -4.31 0.71 6.83
C LEU A 19 -3.10 0.08 6.12
N PRO A 20 -2.28 0.87 5.42
CA PRO A 20 -1.04 0.38 4.83
C PRO A 20 -0.12 -0.25 5.89
N ILE A 21 0.58 -1.32 5.51
CA ILE A 21 1.44 -2.07 6.45
C ILE A 21 2.52 -1.20 7.08
N GLY A 22 3.08 -0.23 6.35
CA GLY A 22 4.07 0.72 6.87
C GLY A 22 3.51 1.61 7.99
N VAL A 23 2.25 2.05 7.86
CA VAL A 23 1.55 2.82 8.90
C VAL A 23 1.32 1.95 10.13
N MET A 24 0.88 0.71 9.94
CA MET A 24 0.68 -0.25 11.03
C MET A 24 1.98 -0.52 11.79
N LYS A 25 3.10 -0.72 11.10
CA LYS A 25 4.41 -0.93 11.73
C LYS A 25 4.82 0.21 12.65
N THR A 26 4.57 1.44 12.23
CA THR A 26 5.04 2.64 12.93
C THR A 26 4.08 3.07 14.04
N HIS A 27 2.77 2.90 13.84
CA HIS A 27 1.75 3.54 14.67
C HIS A 27 0.80 2.56 15.39
N HIS A 28 0.99 1.24 15.30
CA HIS A 28 0.06 0.29 15.90
C HIS A 28 -0.12 0.50 17.43
N GLN A 29 0.91 0.98 18.12
CA GLN A 29 0.84 1.21 19.56
C GLN A 29 -0.11 2.35 19.91
N ASP A 30 -0.18 3.37 19.06
CA ASP A 30 -1.05 4.54 19.25
C ASP A 30 -2.47 4.31 18.72
N LEU A 31 -2.60 3.44 17.72
CA LEU A 31 -3.88 3.21 17.02
C LEU A 31 -4.81 2.25 17.77
N PHE A 32 -4.26 1.33 18.56
CA PHE A 32 -5.05 0.26 19.19
C PHE A 32 -4.97 0.31 20.70
N SER A 33 -6.16 0.35 21.35
CA SER A 33 -6.30 0.20 22.80
C SER A 33 -7.45 -0.77 23.11
N PRO A 34 -7.17 -1.92 23.75
CA PRO A 34 -5.84 -2.46 24.09
C PRO A 34 -4.99 -2.72 22.84
N GLY A 35 -3.68 -2.79 23.02
CA GLY A 35 -2.73 -3.04 21.94
C GLY A 35 -2.97 -4.37 21.22
N LEU A 36 -2.41 -4.50 20.03
CA LEU A 36 -2.50 -5.72 19.21
C LEU A 36 -1.87 -6.93 19.94
N PRO A 37 -2.39 -8.15 19.70
CA PRO A 37 -1.77 -9.37 20.18
C PRO A 37 -0.32 -9.50 19.73
N GLN A 38 0.52 -10.06 20.62
CA GLN A 38 1.97 -10.18 20.38
C GLN A 38 2.31 -10.88 19.05
N ASP A 39 1.55 -11.91 18.67
CA ASP A 39 1.78 -12.63 17.43
C ASP A 39 1.48 -11.77 16.19
N THR A 40 0.47 -10.90 16.28
CA THR A 40 0.16 -9.93 15.23
C THR A 40 1.28 -8.89 15.10
N VAL A 41 1.78 -8.36 16.21
CA VAL A 41 2.91 -7.42 16.22
C VAL A 41 4.15 -8.06 15.59
N ARG A 42 4.47 -9.30 15.99
CA ARG A 42 5.60 -10.05 15.42
C ARG A 42 5.44 -10.29 13.92
N SER A 43 4.23 -10.55 13.44
CA SER A 43 3.94 -10.68 12.02
C SER A 43 4.12 -9.37 11.27
N LEU A 44 3.67 -8.25 11.85
CA LEU A 44 3.90 -6.92 11.30
C LEU A 44 5.39 -6.60 11.16
N GLU A 45 6.19 -6.89 12.17
CA GLU A 45 7.64 -6.65 12.16
C GLU A 45 8.35 -7.42 11.05
N ARG A 46 7.95 -8.67 10.80
CA ARG A 46 8.53 -9.55 9.78
C ARG A 46 8.05 -9.26 8.36
N THR A 47 6.90 -8.63 8.20
CA THR A 47 6.35 -8.31 6.88
C THR A 47 7.12 -7.15 6.25
N GLY A 48 7.58 -7.32 5.02
CA GLY A 48 8.23 -6.25 4.25
C GLY A 48 7.25 -5.10 3.97
N ALA A 49 7.73 -3.87 4.07
CA ALA A 49 7.01 -2.67 3.62
C ALA A 49 7.87 -2.00 2.55
N GLY A 50 7.67 -2.39 1.29
CA GLY A 50 8.37 -1.81 0.15
C GLY A 50 7.83 -0.44 -0.25
N ARG A 51 8.62 0.29 -1.02
CA ARG A 51 8.20 1.52 -1.68
C ARG A 51 7.94 1.23 -3.14
N ILE A 52 6.76 1.61 -3.64
CA ILE A 52 6.41 1.54 -5.06
C ILE A 52 6.16 2.97 -5.52
N SER A 53 6.92 3.40 -6.51
CA SER A 53 6.70 4.67 -7.20
C SER A 53 6.16 4.40 -8.59
N LYS A 54 5.11 5.12 -8.98
CA LYS A 54 4.53 5.05 -10.32
C LYS A 54 4.73 6.38 -11.01
N ILE A 55 5.23 6.34 -12.23
CA ILE A 55 5.35 7.50 -13.10
C ILE A 55 4.40 7.29 -14.26
N PHE A 56 3.47 8.23 -14.46
CA PHE A 56 2.53 8.22 -15.57
C PHE A 56 3.02 9.22 -16.60
N LEU A 57 3.14 8.76 -17.84
CA LEU A 57 3.46 9.58 -18.99
C LEU A 57 2.28 9.51 -19.95
N GLU A 58 1.83 10.66 -20.41
CA GLU A 58 0.67 10.77 -21.27
C GLU A 58 1.06 11.47 -22.57
N TRP A 59 0.56 11.00 -23.68
CA TRP A 59 0.74 11.58 -25.00
C TRP A 59 -0.61 11.65 -25.72
N ASP A 60 -0.85 12.70 -26.45
CA ASP A 60 -2.06 12.87 -27.26
C ASP A 60 -2.20 11.80 -28.34
N THR A 61 -1.08 11.30 -28.86
CA THR A 61 -1.05 10.26 -29.88
C THR A 61 -0.08 9.15 -29.48
N PRO A 62 -0.47 7.88 -29.62
CA PRO A 62 0.38 6.75 -29.27
C PRO A 62 1.48 6.54 -30.32
N TRP A 63 2.56 7.31 -30.23
CA TRP A 63 3.70 7.25 -31.17
C TRP A 63 4.35 5.86 -31.29
N TRP A 64 4.13 5.00 -30.32
CA TRP A 64 4.62 3.62 -30.30
C TRP A 64 3.72 2.63 -31.04
N ALA A 65 2.51 3.03 -31.46
CA ALA A 65 1.55 2.14 -32.12
C ALA A 65 2.04 1.61 -33.45
N ASP A 66 2.89 2.39 -34.17
CA ASP A 66 3.47 2.01 -35.43
C ASP A 66 4.73 1.14 -35.32
N LEU A 67 5.20 0.89 -34.10
CA LEU A 67 6.34 0.00 -33.87
C LEU A 67 5.86 -1.45 -33.86
N GLU A 68 6.29 -2.23 -34.86
CA GLU A 68 5.91 -3.64 -35.04
C GLU A 68 6.13 -4.51 -33.78
N GLU A 69 7.12 -4.15 -32.98
CA GLU A 69 7.43 -4.85 -31.73
C GLU A 69 6.62 -4.36 -30.52
N ALA A 70 6.15 -3.11 -30.50
CA ALA A 70 5.45 -2.54 -29.34
C ALA A 70 4.08 -3.20 -29.11
N THR A 71 3.48 -3.75 -30.14
CA THR A 71 2.19 -4.47 -30.03
C THR A 71 2.31 -5.87 -29.44
N LYS A 72 3.53 -6.40 -29.33
CA LYS A 72 3.80 -7.74 -28.77
C LYS A 72 3.94 -7.73 -27.23
N TYR A 73 4.16 -6.56 -26.63
CA TYR A 73 4.48 -6.46 -25.21
C TYR A 73 3.46 -5.60 -24.48
N LEU A 74 2.83 -6.18 -23.46
CA LEU A 74 1.95 -5.47 -22.54
C LEU A 74 2.72 -4.61 -21.51
N GLY A 75 4.04 -4.69 -21.52
CA GLY A 75 4.90 -3.92 -20.64
C GLY A 75 6.38 -4.29 -20.80
N MET A 76 7.24 -3.40 -20.34
CA MET A 76 8.68 -3.61 -20.28
C MET A 76 9.19 -3.45 -18.87
N THR A 77 10.12 -4.32 -18.46
CA THR A 77 10.79 -4.22 -17.17
C THR A 77 12.25 -3.85 -17.39
N PHE A 78 12.67 -2.75 -16.78
CA PHE A 78 14.05 -2.30 -16.80
C PHE A 78 14.76 -2.67 -15.51
N PHE A 79 15.93 -3.29 -15.61
CA PHE A 79 16.80 -3.57 -14.49
C PHE A 79 18.02 -2.66 -14.57
N SER A 80 18.26 -1.89 -13.52
CA SER A 80 19.54 -1.18 -13.37
C SER A 80 20.59 -2.18 -12.85
N ARG A 81 21.70 -2.28 -13.54
CA ARG A 81 22.91 -2.92 -12.98
C ARG A 81 23.67 -1.85 -12.20
N ASN A 82 23.78 -2.04 -10.91
CA ASN A 82 24.70 -1.27 -10.07
C ASN A 82 26.13 -1.72 -10.33
#